data_7ce250b5e473a3cea29446ea06d723bb
#
_entry.id   7ce250b5e473a3cea29446ea06d723bb
#
_cell.length_a   1.000
_cell.length_b   1.000
_cell.length_c   1.000
_cell.angle_alpha   90.00
_cell.angle_beta   90.00
_cell.angle_gamma   90.00
#
_symmetry.space_group_name_H-M   'P 1'
#
loop_
_entity.id
_entity.type
_entity.pdbx_description
1 polymer ?
#
loop_
_entity_poly.entity_id
_entity_poly.type
_entity_poly.pdbx_seq_one_letter_code
_entity_poly.pdbx_strand_id
1 'polypeptide(L)'
;MARFVPAVRPEDIEHDSERLVYEALGGLPSGYLVLHSFPWVRPLRDLADEPLREGEADFVILHPEKGLLVLEVKGGRPELRGRTWFRGPREMRDPFDQARRNRYALLDAVEERSQRSVHRDLFTHGDVVVFPHSQYDGPLPLNTDERIFLDARAMSGLAARIDD
;
A
#
# COMPACT_ATOMS: atom_id res chain seq x y z
N MET A 1 -12.48 -16.96 -0.01
CA MET A 1 -11.09 -16.54 0.21
C MET A 1 -10.64 -15.66 -0.94
N ALA A 2 -9.93 -14.60 -0.63
CA ALA A 2 -9.27 -13.75 -1.63
C ALA A 2 -8.29 -14.54 -2.50
N ARG A 3 -8.05 -14.06 -3.73
CA ARG A 3 -7.03 -14.59 -4.62
C ARG A 3 -5.76 -13.75 -4.52
N PHE A 4 -4.63 -14.39 -4.25
CA PHE A 4 -3.32 -13.75 -4.19
C PHE A 4 -2.52 -13.96 -5.47
N VAL A 5 -1.80 -12.94 -5.91
CA VAL A 5 -0.91 -12.97 -7.09
C VAL A 5 0.37 -12.19 -6.77
N PRO A 6 1.55 -12.81 -6.81
CA PRO A 6 1.73 -14.27 -6.90
C PRO A 6 1.17 -14.98 -5.66
N ALA A 7 0.72 -16.20 -5.80
CA ALA A 7 0.42 -17.06 -4.67
C ALA A 7 1.74 -17.62 -4.13
N VAL A 8 2.19 -17.07 -3.02
CA VAL A 8 3.44 -17.50 -2.35
C VAL A 8 3.11 -18.11 -1.00
N ARG A 9 3.99 -18.96 -0.49
CA ARG A 9 3.86 -19.43 0.88
C ARG A 9 4.35 -18.32 1.81
N PRO A 10 3.69 -18.06 2.93
CA PRO A 10 4.10 -16.99 3.85
C PRO A 10 5.57 -17.06 4.25
N GLU A 11 6.11 -18.27 4.45
CA GLU A 11 7.51 -18.49 4.79
C GLU A 11 8.51 -18.12 3.70
N ASP A 12 8.07 -17.95 2.46
CA ASP A 12 8.91 -17.52 1.35
C ASP A 12 8.95 -15.99 1.17
N ILE A 13 8.18 -15.25 1.98
CA ILE A 13 8.19 -13.78 1.97
C ILE A 13 9.39 -13.29 2.78
N GLU A 14 10.28 -12.55 2.12
CA GLU A 14 11.56 -12.09 2.67
C GLU A 14 11.38 -11.16 3.88
N HIS A 15 10.45 -10.22 3.80
CA HIS A 15 10.21 -9.24 4.84
C HIS A 15 9.12 -9.70 5.81
N ASP A 16 9.50 -9.89 7.08
CA ASP A 16 8.58 -10.33 8.13
C ASP A 16 7.34 -9.43 8.28
N SER A 17 7.51 -8.12 8.11
CA SER A 17 6.40 -7.16 8.15
C SER A 17 5.37 -7.39 7.04
N GLU A 18 5.82 -7.69 5.83
CA GLU A 18 4.93 -8.01 4.70
C GLU A 18 4.29 -9.39 4.89
N ARG A 19 5.04 -10.36 5.43
CA ARG A 19 4.49 -11.67 5.75
C ARG A 19 3.32 -11.59 6.72
N LEU A 20 3.43 -10.81 7.79
CA LEU A 20 2.33 -10.59 8.75
C LEU A 20 1.09 -9.99 8.07
N VAL A 21 1.28 -9.01 7.21
CA VAL A 21 0.18 -8.38 6.45
C VAL A 21 -0.42 -9.39 5.46
N TYR A 22 0.41 -10.15 4.75
CA TYR A 22 -0.04 -11.18 3.82
C TYR A 22 -0.93 -12.23 4.50
N GLU A 23 -0.51 -12.73 5.66
CA GLU A 23 -1.28 -13.68 6.47
C GLU A 23 -2.61 -13.06 6.96
N ALA A 24 -2.57 -11.81 7.44
CA ALA A 24 -3.77 -11.11 7.89
C ALA A 24 -4.78 -10.86 6.75
N LEU A 25 -4.30 -10.55 5.54
CA LEU A 25 -5.13 -10.41 4.35
C LEU A 25 -5.76 -11.72 3.87
N GLY A 26 -5.23 -12.87 4.32
CA GLY A 26 -5.83 -14.19 4.06
C GLY A 26 -7.26 -14.33 4.57
N GLY A 27 -7.67 -13.50 5.53
CA GLY A 27 -9.05 -13.44 6.04
C GLY A 27 -10.06 -12.72 5.12
N LEU A 28 -9.62 -12.08 4.05
CA LEU A 28 -10.52 -11.42 3.10
C LEU A 28 -11.46 -12.42 2.41
N PRO A 29 -12.74 -12.06 2.21
CA PRO A 29 -13.71 -12.93 1.55
C PRO A 29 -13.36 -13.18 0.06
N SER A 30 -14.18 -13.99 -0.60
CA SER A 30 -14.10 -14.17 -2.06
C SER A 30 -14.50 -12.87 -2.77
N GLY A 31 -13.93 -12.65 -3.96
CA GLY A 31 -14.12 -11.41 -4.73
C GLY A 31 -12.93 -10.47 -4.68
N TYR A 32 -12.09 -10.58 -3.66
CA TYR A 32 -10.86 -9.82 -3.58
C TYR A 32 -9.72 -10.45 -4.38
N LEU A 33 -8.96 -9.59 -5.06
CA LEU A 33 -7.66 -9.89 -5.65
C LEU A 33 -6.60 -9.09 -4.90
N VAL A 34 -5.61 -9.80 -4.34
CA VAL A 34 -4.47 -9.21 -3.65
C VAL A 34 -3.22 -9.42 -4.48
N LEU A 35 -2.60 -8.32 -4.91
CA LEU A 35 -1.30 -8.33 -5.57
C LEU A 35 -0.25 -8.02 -4.50
N HIS A 36 0.77 -8.88 -4.38
CA HIS A 36 1.89 -8.70 -3.46
C HIS A 36 3.17 -8.35 -4.23
N SER A 37 3.94 -7.41 -3.73
CA SER A 37 5.17 -6.90 -4.37
C SER A 37 4.93 -6.53 -5.83
N PHE A 38 3.95 -5.65 -6.05
CA PHE A 38 3.53 -5.29 -7.41
C PHE A 38 4.43 -4.21 -8.00
N PRO A 39 5.31 -4.57 -8.95
CA PRO A 39 6.17 -3.59 -9.61
C PRO A 39 5.37 -2.74 -10.60
N TRP A 40 5.63 -1.46 -10.61
CA TRP A 40 5.12 -0.57 -11.64
C TRP A 40 6.25 0.24 -12.26
N VAL A 41 6.15 0.43 -13.57
CA VAL A 41 7.06 1.28 -14.35
C VAL A 41 6.24 2.37 -14.99
N ARG A 42 6.57 3.62 -14.72
CA ARG A 42 5.96 4.78 -15.37
C ARG A 42 6.89 5.33 -16.45
N PRO A 43 6.52 5.26 -17.73
CA PRO A 43 7.18 6.05 -18.75
C PRO A 43 6.87 7.52 -18.51
N LEU A 44 7.90 8.35 -18.44
CA LEU A 44 7.74 9.81 -18.38
C LEU A 44 7.36 10.30 -19.78
N ARG A 45 6.15 10.83 -19.92
CA ARG A 45 5.61 11.24 -21.22
C ARG A 45 6.29 12.45 -21.84
N ASP A 46 6.98 13.30 -21.07
CA ASP A 46 7.33 14.63 -21.55
C ASP A 46 8.81 15.03 -21.47
N LEU A 47 9.71 14.16 -20.99
CA LEU A 47 11.14 14.50 -20.89
C LEU A 47 11.99 13.33 -21.38
N ALA A 48 12.54 13.49 -22.57
CA ALA A 48 13.37 12.48 -23.24
C ALA A 48 14.64 12.06 -22.47
N ASP A 49 15.00 12.75 -21.39
CA ASP A 49 16.23 12.57 -20.63
C ASP A 49 16.03 12.19 -19.16
N GLU A 50 14.79 11.99 -18.67
CA GLU A 50 14.58 11.49 -17.30
C GLU A 50 14.52 9.95 -17.26
N PRO A 51 15.20 9.31 -16.28
CA PRO A 51 15.17 7.86 -16.14
C PRO A 51 13.74 7.39 -15.83
N LEU A 52 13.38 6.22 -16.38
CA LEU A 52 12.14 5.52 -16.02
C LEU A 52 12.01 5.48 -14.51
N ARG A 53 10.86 5.92 -14.00
CA ARG A 53 10.54 5.78 -12.58
C ARG A 53 9.98 4.40 -12.37
N GLU A 54 10.71 3.61 -11.62
CA GLU A 54 10.28 2.32 -11.13
C GLU A 54 9.87 2.45 -9.68
N GLY A 55 8.84 1.74 -9.30
CA GLY A 55 8.39 1.62 -7.93
C GLY A 55 7.71 0.28 -7.72
N GLU A 56 7.52 -0.05 -6.46
CA GLU A 56 6.82 -1.25 -6.03
C GLU A 56 5.78 -0.85 -4.99
N ALA A 57 4.59 -1.40 -5.13
CA ALA A 57 3.56 -1.34 -4.09
C ALA A 57 3.61 -2.65 -3.32
N ASP A 58 3.75 -2.58 -1.99
CA ASP A 58 3.83 -3.77 -1.15
C ASP A 58 2.59 -4.64 -1.33
N PHE A 59 1.40 -4.03 -1.27
CA PHE A 59 0.15 -4.71 -1.62
C PHE A 59 -0.78 -3.79 -2.41
N VAL A 60 -1.44 -4.38 -3.42
CA VAL A 60 -2.58 -3.77 -4.11
C VAL A 60 -3.78 -4.69 -3.96
N ILE A 61 -4.85 -4.18 -3.40
CA ILE A 61 -6.08 -4.91 -3.14
C ILE A 61 -7.16 -4.39 -4.08
N LEU A 62 -7.79 -5.30 -4.81
CA LEU A 62 -8.81 -4.99 -5.80
C LEU A 62 -10.09 -5.73 -5.48
N HIS A 63 -11.22 -5.03 -5.60
CA HIS A 63 -12.54 -5.63 -5.56
C HIS A 63 -13.45 -4.95 -6.61
N PRO A 64 -14.25 -5.70 -7.38
CA PRO A 64 -15.01 -5.14 -8.50
C PRO A 64 -16.02 -4.05 -8.07
N GLU A 65 -16.56 -4.14 -6.87
CA GLU A 65 -17.56 -3.20 -6.36
C GLU A 65 -16.96 -2.15 -5.39
N LYS A 66 -15.84 -2.47 -4.73
CA LYS A 66 -15.23 -1.60 -3.70
C LYS A 66 -14.05 -0.78 -4.22
N GLY A 67 -13.44 -1.18 -5.34
CA GLY A 67 -12.38 -0.42 -6.01
C GLY A 67 -10.97 -0.93 -5.73
N LEU A 68 -10.03 0.01 -5.57
CA LEU A 68 -8.59 -0.24 -5.42
C LEU A 68 -8.06 0.34 -4.12
N LEU A 69 -7.32 -0.46 -3.37
CA LEU A 69 -6.60 -0.03 -2.18
C LEU A 69 -5.14 -0.39 -2.28
N VAL A 70 -4.25 0.57 -2.05
CA VAL A 70 -2.81 0.35 -1.96
C VAL A 70 -2.39 0.34 -0.50
N LEU A 71 -1.65 -0.68 -0.07
CA LEU A 71 -1.05 -0.74 1.25
C LEU A 71 0.47 -0.55 1.12
N GLU A 72 0.99 0.34 1.95
CA GLU A 72 2.42 0.52 2.20
C GLU A 72 2.75 -0.02 3.59
N VAL A 73 3.66 -0.97 3.66
CA VAL A 73 4.02 -1.67 4.90
C VAL A 73 5.38 -1.20 5.41
N LYS A 74 5.45 -0.81 6.67
CA LYS A 74 6.72 -0.45 7.30
C LYS A 74 6.98 -1.28 8.54
N GLY A 75 8.00 -2.12 8.44
CA GLY A 75 8.47 -2.94 9.55
C GLY A 75 9.26 -2.15 10.58
N GLY A 76 9.51 -2.78 11.72
CA GLY A 76 10.22 -2.19 12.84
C GLY A 76 9.34 -1.22 13.63
N ARG A 77 9.95 -0.14 14.10
CA ARG A 77 9.28 0.93 14.87
C ARG A 77 9.51 2.28 14.19
N PRO A 78 8.72 2.62 13.17
CA PRO A 78 8.79 3.93 12.55
C PRO A 78 8.38 5.03 13.55
N GLU A 79 9.00 6.18 13.45
CA GLU A 79 8.77 7.33 14.32
C GLU A 79 8.85 8.62 13.51
N LEU A 80 7.87 9.50 13.69
CA LEU A 80 7.87 10.83 13.10
C LEU A 80 8.51 11.83 14.09
N ARG A 81 9.64 12.40 13.69
CA ARG A 81 10.34 13.44 14.43
C ARG A 81 10.30 14.76 13.64
N GLY A 82 9.51 15.69 14.13
CA GLY A 82 9.22 16.90 13.38
C GLY A 82 8.44 16.59 12.09
N ARG A 83 9.12 16.65 10.95
CA ARG A 83 8.51 16.37 9.62
C ARG A 83 9.18 15.19 8.91
N THR A 84 10.08 14.49 9.58
CA THR A 84 10.91 13.44 9.01
C THR A 84 10.65 12.12 9.71
N TRP A 85 10.45 11.07 8.93
CA TRP A 85 10.28 9.71 9.44
C TRP A 85 11.63 9.02 9.65
N PHE A 86 11.72 8.28 10.76
CA PHE A 86 12.90 7.52 11.15
C PHE A 86 12.54 6.08 11.50
N ARG A 87 13.48 5.19 11.29
CA ARG A 87 13.49 3.84 11.84
C ARG A 87 14.78 3.64 12.62
N GLY A 88 14.69 3.76 13.95
CA GLY A 88 15.86 3.89 14.81
C GLY A 88 16.64 5.16 14.46
N PRO A 89 17.98 5.06 14.19
CA PRO A 89 18.80 6.22 13.82
C PRO A 89 18.69 6.60 12.34
N ARG A 90 18.05 5.76 11.50
CA ARG A 90 18.02 5.95 10.05
C ARG A 90 16.77 6.71 9.62
N GLU A 91 16.98 7.75 8.85
CA GLU A 91 15.92 8.41 8.12
C GLU A 91 15.28 7.47 7.11
N MET A 92 13.98 7.55 6.95
CA MET A 92 13.22 6.79 5.97
C MET A 92 12.28 7.71 5.19
N ARG A 93 11.89 7.27 4.01
CA ARG A 93 10.88 7.99 3.21
C ARG A 93 9.56 8.02 3.94
N ASP A 94 8.81 9.11 3.74
CA ASP A 94 7.46 9.23 4.26
C ASP A 94 6.57 8.11 3.71
N PRO A 95 6.06 7.20 4.55
CA PRO A 95 5.25 6.07 4.10
C PRO A 95 3.90 6.49 3.51
N PHE A 96 3.33 7.61 3.97
CA PHE A 96 2.07 8.13 3.45
C PHE A 96 2.26 8.71 2.04
N ASP A 97 3.36 9.40 1.80
CA ASP A 97 3.72 9.88 0.47
C ASP A 97 4.01 8.72 -0.48
N GLN A 98 4.69 7.67 0.00
CA GLN A 98 4.94 6.46 -0.80
C GLN A 98 3.64 5.75 -1.20
N ALA A 99 2.74 5.51 -0.25
CA ALA A 99 1.44 4.88 -0.51
C ALA A 99 0.63 5.67 -1.55
N ARG A 100 0.55 6.99 -1.37
CA ARG A 100 -0.15 7.89 -2.29
C ARG A 100 0.45 7.88 -3.69
N ARG A 101 1.77 7.96 -3.81
CA ARG A 101 2.47 7.88 -5.11
C ARG A 101 2.22 6.57 -5.82
N ASN A 102 2.30 5.46 -5.10
CA ASN A 102 2.01 4.14 -5.64
C ASN A 102 0.58 4.06 -6.17
N ARG A 103 -0.40 4.57 -5.42
CA ARG A 103 -1.79 4.63 -5.85
C ARG A 103 -1.97 5.40 -7.16
N TYR A 104 -1.45 6.61 -7.26
CA TYR A 104 -1.58 7.41 -8.48
C TYR A 104 -0.83 6.82 -9.67
N ALA A 105 0.35 6.26 -9.46
CA ALA A 105 1.10 5.58 -10.50
C ALA A 105 0.34 4.38 -11.07
N LEU A 106 -0.35 3.62 -10.22
CA LEU A 106 -1.19 2.50 -10.65
C LEU A 106 -2.41 2.98 -11.46
N LEU A 107 -3.08 4.04 -11.03
CA LEU A 107 -4.21 4.62 -11.78
C LEU A 107 -3.75 5.11 -13.15
N ASP A 108 -2.63 5.82 -13.23
CA ASP A 108 -2.03 6.27 -14.48
C ASP A 108 -1.72 5.09 -15.41
N ALA A 109 -1.13 4.02 -14.86
CA ALA A 109 -0.81 2.82 -15.64
C ALA A 109 -2.05 2.09 -16.18
N VAL A 110 -3.14 2.07 -15.41
CA VAL A 110 -4.43 1.52 -15.85
C VAL A 110 -5.02 2.35 -16.97
N GLU A 111 -5.01 3.67 -16.86
CA GLU A 111 -5.48 4.58 -17.93
C GLU A 111 -4.70 4.38 -19.23
N GLU A 112 -3.37 4.32 -19.14
CA GLU A 112 -2.50 4.15 -20.31
C GLU A 112 -2.75 2.81 -21.03
N ARG A 113 -2.82 1.72 -20.26
CA ARG A 113 -2.99 0.38 -20.84
C ARG A 113 -4.39 0.09 -21.34
N SER A 114 -5.41 0.62 -20.67
CA SER A 114 -6.80 0.44 -21.07
C SER A 114 -7.21 1.38 -22.20
N GLN A 115 -6.43 2.44 -22.45
CA GLN A 115 -6.79 3.56 -23.35
C GLN A 115 -8.16 4.18 -22.97
N ARG A 116 -8.53 4.07 -21.71
CA ARG A 116 -9.76 4.63 -21.14
C ARG A 116 -9.41 5.56 -20.01
N SER A 117 -10.05 6.71 -19.97
CA SER A 117 -9.95 7.60 -18.82
C SER A 117 -10.57 6.92 -17.61
N VAL A 118 -9.79 6.78 -16.54
CA VAL A 118 -10.32 6.41 -15.23
C VAL A 118 -10.86 7.69 -14.62
N HIS A 119 -12.17 7.82 -14.60
CA HIS A 119 -12.81 8.94 -13.90
C HIS A 119 -12.55 8.77 -12.40
N ARG A 120 -11.47 9.39 -11.92
CA ARG A 120 -10.97 9.24 -10.53
C ARG A 120 -12.01 9.59 -9.49
N ASP A 121 -12.92 10.50 -9.82
CA ASP A 121 -14.02 10.90 -8.94
C ASP A 121 -15.16 9.86 -8.86
N LEU A 122 -15.21 8.95 -9.84
CA LEU A 122 -16.23 7.88 -9.91
C LEU A 122 -15.68 6.50 -9.55
N PHE A 123 -14.36 6.36 -9.50
CA PHE A 123 -13.69 5.11 -9.15
C PHE A 123 -13.19 5.17 -7.71
N THR A 124 -13.69 4.28 -6.87
CA THR A 124 -13.25 4.21 -5.48
C THR A 124 -11.80 3.72 -5.41
N HIS A 125 -10.95 4.53 -4.82
CA HIS A 125 -9.56 4.17 -4.59
C HIS A 125 -9.01 4.82 -3.32
N GLY A 126 -8.06 4.16 -2.68
CA GLY A 126 -7.44 4.64 -1.46
C GLY A 126 -6.02 4.13 -1.28
N ASP A 127 -5.37 4.65 -0.27
CA ASP A 127 -4.08 4.18 0.21
C ASP A 127 -4.08 4.11 1.74
N VAL A 128 -3.37 3.12 2.28
CA VAL A 128 -3.25 2.86 3.72
C VAL A 128 -1.81 2.55 4.05
N VAL A 129 -1.35 3.07 5.17
CA VAL A 129 -0.04 2.75 5.76
C VAL A 129 -0.22 1.76 6.91
N VAL A 130 0.60 0.70 6.93
CA VAL A 130 0.52 -0.35 7.94
C VAL A 130 1.86 -0.51 8.67
N PHE A 131 1.83 -0.42 10.01
CA PHE A 131 2.97 -0.70 10.89
C PHE A 131 2.71 -1.99 11.70
N PRO A 132 2.95 -3.18 11.11
CA PRO A 132 2.51 -4.42 11.72
C PRO A 132 3.29 -4.83 12.98
N HIS A 133 4.49 -4.26 13.20
CA HIS A 133 5.38 -4.62 14.31
C HIS A 133 5.24 -3.77 15.55
N SER A 134 4.58 -2.62 15.46
CA SER A 134 4.55 -1.66 16.57
C SER A 134 3.17 -1.04 16.77
N GLN A 135 2.82 -0.81 18.03
CA GLN A 135 1.76 0.13 18.38
C GLN A 135 2.34 1.53 18.26
N TYR A 136 1.66 2.38 17.54
CA TYR A 136 2.14 3.73 17.26
C TYR A 136 1.19 4.77 17.87
N ASP A 137 1.67 5.47 18.88
CA ASP A 137 0.95 6.54 19.57
C ASP A 137 1.56 7.94 19.29
N GLY A 138 2.48 8.01 18.33
CA GLY A 138 3.11 9.25 17.92
C GLY A 138 2.24 10.11 17.01
N PRO A 139 2.72 11.29 16.63
CA PRO A 139 2.00 12.18 15.73
C PRO A 139 1.92 11.59 14.32
N LEU A 140 0.82 11.85 13.64
CA LEU A 140 0.69 11.62 12.19
C LEU A 140 1.00 12.90 11.42
N PRO A 141 1.35 12.81 10.11
CA PRO A 141 1.52 13.98 9.28
C PRO A 141 0.26 14.85 9.28
N LEU A 142 0.44 16.17 9.14
CA LEU A 142 -0.67 17.11 9.06
C LEU A 142 -1.63 16.71 7.93
N ASN A 143 -2.93 16.81 8.20
CA ASN A 143 -4.02 16.43 7.29
C ASN A 143 -4.08 14.93 6.94
N THR A 144 -3.46 14.07 7.73
CA THR A 144 -3.62 12.62 7.58
C THR A 144 -4.94 12.19 8.23
N ASP A 145 -5.77 11.50 7.48
CA ASP A 145 -6.96 10.83 8.02
C ASP A 145 -6.50 9.59 8.81
N GLU A 146 -6.89 9.49 10.09
CA GLU A 146 -6.50 8.37 10.95
C GLU A 146 -6.98 7.00 10.40
N ARG A 147 -7.99 7.00 9.55
CA ARG A 147 -8.52 5.78 8.91
C ARG A 147 -7.56 5.17 7.90
N ILE A 148 -6.62 5.96 7.37
CA ILE A 148 -5.60 5.46 6.42
C ILE A 148 -4.32 4.99 7.11
N PHE A 149 -4.34 4.84 8.43
CA PHE A 149 -3.22 4.35 9.22
C PHE A 149 -3.65 3.17 10.10
N LEU A 150 -2.92 2.08 10.00
CA LEU A 150 -3.14 0.87 10.78
C LEU A 150 -1.83 0.43 11.43
N ASP A 151 -1.88 0.04 12.67
CA ASP A 151 -0.72 -0.45 13.41
C ASP A 151 -0.90 -1.91 13.90
N ALA A 152 0.00 -2.39 14.74
CA ALA A 152 -0.03 -3.75 15.25
C ALA A 152 -1.37 -4.12 15.92
N ARG A 153 -2.10 -3.15 16.49
CA ARG A 153 -3.41 -3.38 17.12
C ARG A 153 -4.49 -3.76 16.09
N ALA A 154 -4.33 -3.35 14.84
CA ALA A 154 -5.29 -3.62 13.78
C ALA A 154 -5.06 -4.98 13.09
N MET A 155 -3.92 -5.63 13.31
CA MET A 155 -3.52 -6.80 12.53
C MET A 155 -4.49 -7.98 12.65
N SER A 156 -5.02 -8.25 13.84
CA SER A 156 -5.98 -9.34 14.07
C SER A 156 -7.33 -9.14 13.37
N GLY A 157 -7.65 -7.91 13.00
CA GLY A 157 -8.90 -7.55 12.30
C GLY A 157 -8.68 -6.87 10.95
N LEU A 158 -7.46 -6.95 10.39
CA LEU A 158 -7.10 -6.23 9.18
C LEU A 158 -8.03 -6.51 8.01
N ALA A 159 -8.32 -7.79 7.74
CA ALA A 159 -9.23 -8.18 6.67
C ALA A 159 -10.63 -7.58 6.82
N ALA A 160 -11.18 -7.60 8.03
CA ALA A 160 -12.50 -7.00 8.30
C ALA A 160 -12.50 -5.49 8.09
N ARG A 161 -11.44 -4.80 8.52
CA ARG A 161 -11.31 -3.34 8.32
C ARG A 161 -11.16 -2.93 6.85
N ILE A 162 -10.63 -3.81 6.02
CA ILE A 162 -10.51 -3.57 4.57
C ILE A 162 -11.84 -3.90 3.88
N ASP A 163 -12.57 -4.86 4.41
CA ASP A 163 -13.87 -5.26 3.85
C ASP A 163 -15.00 -4.27 4.19
N ASP A 164 -14.91 -3.54 5.31
CA ASP A 164 -15.85 -2.49 5.69
C ASP A 164 -15.74 -1.24 4.80
#